data_6698bd4e015917004d236ef095f3d1b5
#
_entry.id   6698bd4e015917004d236ef095f3d1b5
#
_cell.length_a   1.000
_cell.length_b   1.000
_cell.length_c   1.000
_cell.angle_alpha   90.00
_cell.angle_beta   90.00
_cell.angle_gamma   90.00
#
_symmetry.space_group_name_H-M   'P 1'
#
loop_
_entity.id
_entity.type
_entity.pdbx_description
1 polymer ?
#
loop_
_entity_poly.entity_id
_entity_poly.type
_entity_poly.pdbx_seq_one_letter_code
_entity_poly.pdbx_strand_id
1 'polypeptide(L)'
;VLQHASETADVSSLSPDHAVTVDPILAKQIEIIRGPSTLLYSAGTVGGLVNVTDQKIPTSMPEKGLEGTAGLRYNSGSDEKLASAGATVALGSQFALRVEGSKREANDYIAPNYFHEHEGELEKERRVGNTFAKGETVSVGGSWIGERAFAGIAYTNRQDQYGLPGHSHEYESCTVSGNLLIGCGEEDYGDEHETGPWVDLKSERYDFRTEILNPLAGFEKLRAHASYTD
;
A
#
# COMPACT_ATOMS: atom_id res chain seq x y z
N VAL A 1 9.24 1.43 3.66
CA VAL A 1 8.68 2.19 2.54
C VAL A 1 8.42 3.61 3.01
N LEU A 2 8.64 4.60 2.14
CA LEU A 2 8.33 6.00 2.40
C LEU A 2 7.20 6.48 1.48
N GLN A 3 6.40 7.41 1.96
CA GLN A 3 5.44 8.17 1.17
C GLN A 3 5.78 9.65 1.25
N HIS A 4 6.17 10.26 0.12
CA HIS A 4 6.71 11.62 0.07
C HIS A 4 7.85 11.88 1.07
N ALA A 5 8.78 10.94 1.17
CA ALA A 5 9.91 10.97 2.12
C ALA A 5 9.52 10.90 3.62
N SER A 6 8.27 10.60 3.95
CA SER A 6 7.83 10.27 5.31
C SER A 6 7.63 8.77 5.46
N GLU A 7 7.91 8.24 6.63
CA GLU A 7 7.68 6.81 6.91
C GLU A 7 6.18 6.48 6.82
N THR A 8 5.88 5.32 6.23
CA THR A 8 4.52 4.77 6.28
C THR A 8 4.34 4.09 7.64
N ALA A 9 3.28 4.47 8.34
CA ALA A 9 2.87 3.75 9.54
C ALA A 9 2.05 2.52 9.11
N ASP A 10 2.71 1.37 9.09
CA ASP A 10 2.08 0.08 8.83
C ASP A 10 2.73 -1.03 9.67
N VAL A 11 2.08 -2.17 9.73
CA VAL A 11 2.54 -3.32 10.53
C VAL A 11 3.78 -3.98 9.94
N SER A 12 4.09 -3.73 8.66
CA SER A 12 5.29 -4.26 7.99
C SER A 12 6.60 -3.75 8.59
N SER A 13 6.56 -2.66 9.35
CA SER A 13 7.70 -2.15 10.13
C SER A 13 8.01 -3.00 11.35
N LEU A 14 7.06 -3.79 11.83
CA LEU A 14 7.20 -4.67 12.99
C LEU A 14 7.65 -6.07 12.61
N SER A 15 7.14 -6.59 11.49
CA SER A 15 7.49 -7.92 11.00
C SER A 15 7.42 -7.99 9.47
N PRO A 16 8.37 -8.68 8.79
CA PRO A 16 8.43 -8.74 7.32
C PRO A 16 7.33 -9.58 6.67
N ASP A 17 6.55 -10.32 7.42
CA ASP A 17 5.40 -11.11 6.99
C ASP A 17 4.12 -10.28 6.79
N HIS A 18 4.12 -9.04 7.28
CA HIS A 18 3.01 -8.14 7.05
C HIS A 18 3.09 -7.41 5.71
N ALA A 19 1.92 -7.21 5.10
CA ALA A 19 1.82 -6.52 3.82
C ALA A 19 2.17 -5.02 3.95
N VAL A 20 2.87 -4.50 2.94
CA VAL A 20 3.08 -3.05 2.80
C VAL A 20 1.79 -2.40 2.33
N THR A 21 1.33 -1.40 3.05
CA THR A 21 0.03 -0.76 2.86
C THR A 21 0.00 0.37 1.81
N VAL A 22 0.86 0.34 0.81
CA VAL A 22 0.86 1.31 -0.30
C VAL A 22 0.35 0.65 -1.58
N ASP A 23 -0.76 1.15 -2.13
CA ASP A 23 -1.28 0.64 -3.40
C ASP A 23 -0.62 1.38 -4.58
N PRO A 24 0.12 0.67 -5.45
CA PRO A 24 0.82 1.27 -6.57
C PRO A 24 -0.09 1.95 -7.60
N ILE A 25 -1.38 1.61 -7.65
CA ILE A 25 -2.30 2.14 -8.66
C ILE A 25 -2.62 3.62 -8.46
N LEU A 26 -2.51 4.11 -7.22
CA LEU A 26 -2.68 5.52 -6.87
C LEU A 26 -1.34 6.30 -6.86
N ALA A 27 -0.24 5.59 -7.07
CA ALA A 27 1.07 6.22 -7.11
C ALA A 27 1.27 7.02 -8.41
N LYS A 28 1.80 8.22 -8.29
CA LYS A 28 2.33 8.99 -9.42
C LYS A 28 3.68 8.46 -9.87
N GLN A 29 4.53 8.13 -8.88
CA GLN A 29 5.90 7.68 -9.10
C GLN A 29 6.34 6.80 -7.94
N ILE A 30 7.09 5.76 -8.25
CA ILE A 30 7.76 4.89 -7.30
C ILE A 30 9.25 4.99 -7.57
N GLU A 31 10.02 5.42 -6.57
CA GLU A 31 11.46 5.61 -6.64
C GLU A 31 12.16 4.57 -5.77
N ILE A 32 13.13 3.87 -6.33
CA ILE A 32 13.99 2.95 -5.59
C ILE A 32 15.36 3.61 -5.44
N ILE A 33 15.69 4.01 -4.21
CA ILE A 33 16.96 4.68 -3.89
C ILE A 33 17.87 3.66 -3.20
N ARG A 34 19.10 3.54 -3.71
CA ARG A 34 20.12 2.62 -3.19
C ARG A 34 21.40 3.37 -2.83
N GLY A 35 22.16 2.79 -1.90
CA GLY A 35 23.46 3.33 -1.50
C GLY A 35 23.38 4.42 -0.44
N PRO A 36 24.47 5.17 -0.18
CA PRO A 36 24.60 6.10 0.94
C PRO A 36 23.57 7.23 0.98
N SER A 37 22.99 7.59 -0.17
CA SER A 37 21.97 8.64 -0.27
C SER A 37 20.68 8.30 0.49
N THR A 38 20.45 7.03 0.82
CA THR A 38 19.29 6.59 1.62
C THR A 38 19.31 7.18 3.03
N LEU A 39 20.49 7.45 3.58
CA LEU A 39 20.65 8.06 4.91
C LEU A 39 20.07 9.46 5.02
N LEU A 40 19.85 10.15 3.89
CA LEU A 40 19.19 11.46 3.86
C LEU A 40 17.69 11.38 4.20
N TYR A 41 17.10 10.18 4.10
CA TYR A 41 15.65 9.98 4.23
C TYR A 41 15.25 9.25 5.50
N SER A 42 16.07 8.32 5.99
CA SER A 42 15.80 7.57 7.21
C SER A 42 17.07 6.94 7.77
N ALA A 43 17.23 6.96 9.08
CA ALA A 43 18.38 6.38 9.79
C ALA A 43 18.38 4.83 9.74
N GLY A 44 17.26 4.19 9.44
CA GLY A 44 17.13 2.73 9.40
C GLY A 44 17.36 2.10 8.02
N THR A 45 17.67 2.89 6.98
CA THR A 45 17.76 2.39 5.61
C THR A 45 19.16 1.93 5.25
N VAL A 46 19.51 0.68 5.58
CA VAL A 46 20.85 0.12 5.32
C VAL A 46 21.02 -0.37 3.87
N GLY A 47 20.00 -0.95 3.27
CA GLY A 47 20.09 -1.58 1.94
C GLY A 47 19.50 -0.75 0.81
N GLY A 48 18.61 0.15 1.10
CA GLY A 48 17.85 0.93 0.13
C GLY A 48 16.49 1.35 0.69
N LEU A 49 15.81 2.22 -0.04
CA LEU A 49 14.44 2.62 0.30
C LEU A 49 13.58 2.69 -0.95
N VAL A 50 12.28 2.52 -0.77
CA VAL A 50 11.26 2.77 -1.78
C VAL A 50 10.49 4.00 -1.35
N ASN A 51 10.49 5.04 -2.18
CA ASN A 51 9.71 6.25 -1.97
C ASN A 51 8.55 6.29 -2.97
N VAL A 52 7.33 6.41 -2.46
CA VAL A 52 6.12 6.51 -3.27
C VAL A 52 5.61 7.94 -3.22
N THR A 53 5.42 8.54 -4.38
CA THR A 53 4.77 9.85 -4.49
C THR A 53 3.38 9.69 -5.09
N ASP A 54 2.44 10.45 -4.62
CA ASP A 54 1.05 10.48 -5.07
C ASP A 54 0.65 11.86 -5.61
N GLN A 55 -0.60 12.01 -5.98
CA GLN A 55 -1.18 13.26 -6.49
C GLN A 55 -2.26 13.84 -5.58
N LYS A 56 -2.43 13.34 -4.36
CA LYS A 56 -3.51 13.76 -3.46
C LYS A 56 -3.55 15.27 -3.24
N ILE A 57 -2.39 15.91 -3.16
CA ILE A 57 -2.27 17.36 -3.11
C ILE A 57 -1.89 17.86 -4.52
N PRO A 58 -2.77 18.50 -5.26
CA PRO A 58 -2.45 19.11 -6.55
C PRO A 58 -1.32 20.14 -6.44
N THR A 59 -0.33 20.07 -7.32
CA THR A 59 0.80 21.00 -7.36
C THR A 59 0.77 21.94 -8.58
N SER A 60 -0.16 21.70 -9.49
CA SER A 60 -0.44 22.51 -10.68
C SER A 60 -1.94 22.55 -10.95
N MET A 61 -2.38 23.58 -11.61
CA MET A 61 -3.77 23.69 -12.07
C MET A 61 -4.01 22.71 -13.23
N PRO A 62 -5.15 22.00 -13.28
CA PRO A 62 -5.51 21.18 -14.42
C PRO A 62 -5.73 22.06 -15.66
N GLU A 63 -5.09 21.71 -16.78
CA GLU A 63 -5.06 22.53 -18.01
C GLU A 63 -6.45 22.88 -18.57
N LYS A 64 -7.39 21.95 -18.48
CA LYS A 64 -8.77 22.10 -18.95
C LYS A 64 -9.79 22.31 -17.84
N GLY A 65 -9.32 22.72 -16.65
CA GLY A 65 -10.17 22.89 -15.48
C GLY A 65 -10.57 21.58 -14.79
N LEU A 66 -10.41 20.43 -15.46
CA LEU A 66 -10.69 19.09 -14.95
C LEU A 66 -9.70 18.09 -15.54
N GLU A 67 -9.09 17.30 -14.69
CA GLU A 67 -8.28 16.13 -15.06
C GLU A 67 -8.78 14.92 -14.29
N GLY A 68 -8.75 13.73 -14.92
CA GLY A 68 -9.21 12.51 -14.30
C GLY A 68 -8.32 11.32 -14.66
N THR A 69 -8.29 10.36 -13.76
CA THR A 69 -7.64 9.06 -13.96
C THR A 69 -8.60 7.96 -13.57
N ALA A 70 -8.59 6.85 -14.29
CA ALA A 70 -9.29 5.62 -13.89
C ALA A 70 -8.43 4.42 -14.25
N GLY A 71 -8.45 3.40 -13.43
CA GLY A 71 -7.69 2.18 -13.63
C GLY A 71 -8.48 0.96 -13.19
N LEU A 72 -8.32 -0.13 -13.95
CA LEU A 72 -8.83 -1.45 -13.62
C LEU A 72 -7.68 -2.46 -13.74
N ARG A 73 -7.56 -3.37 -12.79
CA ARG A 73 -6.61 -4.48 -12.82
C ARG A 73 -7.32 -5.77 -12.45
N TYR A 74 -6.99 -6.82 -13.18
CA TYR A 74 -7.36 -8.18 -12.85
C TYR A 74 -6.10 -9.05 -12.81
N ASN A 75 -5.99 -9.91 -11.79
CA ASN A 75 -4.92 -10.89 -11.67
C ASN A 75 -5.53 -12.28 -11.46
N SER A 76 -5.33 -13.18 -12.42
CA SER A 76 -5.87 -14.54 -12.36
C SER A 76 -5.19 -15.45 -11.33
N GLY A 77 -4.02 -15.05 -10.81
CA GLY A 77 -3.31 -15.80 -9.78
C GLY A 77 -4.00 -15.81 -8.42
N SER A 78 -4.78 -14.78 -8.13
CA SER A 78 -5.56 -14.65 -6.89
C SER A 78 -6.99 -14.19 -7.15
N ASP A 79 -7.46 -14.26 -8.40
CA ASP A 79 -8.74 -13.66 -8.83
C ASP A 79 -8.88 -12.19 -8.36
N GLU A 80 -7.75 -11.49 -8.26
CA GLU A 80 -7.74 -10.11 -7.78
C GLU A 80 -8.46 -9.20 -8.75
N LYS A 81 -9.35 -8.38 -8.21
CA LYS A 81 -10.02 -7.28 -8.88
C LYS A 81 -9.66 -6.00 -8.18
N LEU A 82 -9.15 -5.03 -8.95
CA LEU A 82 -8.82 -3.72 -8.44
C LEU A 82 -9.40 -2.66 -9.36
N ALA A 83 -10.08 -1.69 -8.77
CA ALA A 83 -10.58 -0.51 -9.45
C ALA A 83 -10.04 0.74 -8.75
N SER A 84 -9.69 1.76 -9.51
CA SER A 84 -9.31 3.08 -9.00
C SER A 84 -9.87 4.19 -9.86
N ALA A 85 -10.15 5.33 -9.25
CA ALA A 85 -10.54 6.53 -9.94
C ALA A 85 -10.03 7.76 -9.16
N GLY A 86 -9.74 8.83 -9.88
CA GLY A 86 -9.37 10.11 -9.30
C GLY A 86 -9.69 11.26 -10.23
N ALA A 87 -10.05 12.40 -9.67
CA ALA A 87 -10.32 13.61 -10.42
C ALA A 87 -9.74 14.83 -9.69
N THR A 88 -9.15 15.74 -10.46
CA THR A 88 -8.71 17.07 -10.00
C THR A 88 -9.53 18.13 -10.72
N VAL A 89 -10.14 19.02 -9.97
CA VAL A 89 -10.94 20.12 -10.50
C VAL A 89 -10.35 21.47 -10.08
N ALA A 90 -10.31 22.40 -11.02
CA ALA A 90 -9.96 23.80 -10.75
C ALA A 90 -11.14 24.53 -10.10
N LEU A 91 -10.90 25.20 -9.00
CA LEU A 91 -11.84 26.08 -8.33
C LEU A 91 -11.34 27.53 -8.48
N GLY A 92 -11.73 28.16 -9.59
CA GLY A 92 -11.17 29.44 -10.01
C GLY A 92 -9.77 29.32 -10.61
N SER A 93 -8.95 30.36 -10.46
CA SER A 93 -7.62 30.44 -11.08
C SER A 93 -6.45 29.95 -10.21
N GLN A 94 -6.68 29.74 -8.92
CA GLN A 94 -5.61 29.46 -7.96
C GLN A 94 -5.88 28.30 -7.01
N PHE A 95 -7.07 27.71 -7.04
CA PHE A 95 -7.39 26.59 -6.16
C PHE A 95 -7.68 25.33 -6.97
N ALA A 96 -7.18 24.20 -6.51
CA ALA A 96 -7.47 22.90 -7.08
C ALA A 96 -7.92 21.95 -5.96
N LEU A 97 -8.91 21.13 -6.27
CA LEU A 97 -9.41 20.06 -5.40
C LEU A 97 -9.20 18.72 -6.10
N ARG A 98 -8.73 17.73 -5.38
CA ARG A 98 -8.62 16.35 -5.87
C ARG A 98 -9.36 15.40 -4.95
N VAL A 99 -10.08 14.47 -5.56
CA VAL A 99 -10.67 13.29 -4.90
C VAL A 99 -10.18 12.06 -5.64
N GLU A 100 -9.76 11.06 -4.92
CA GLU A 100 -9.35 9.78 -5.50
C GLU A 100 -9.68 8.63 -4.56
N GLY A 101 -9.79 7.44 -5.12
CA GLY A 101 -9.98 6.22 -4.36
C GLY A 101 -9.65 4.98 -5.15
N SER A 102 -9.45 3.89 -4.41
CA SER A 102 -9.26 2.55 -4.96
C SER A 102 -9.95 1.51 -4.09
N LYS A 103 -10.36 0.42 -4.72
CA LYS A 103 -10.88 -0.77 -4.06
C LYS A 103 -10.24 -2.00 -4.66
N ARG A 104 -9.74 -2.89 -3.81
CA ARG A 104 -9.09 -4.14 -4.17
C ARG A 104 -9.73 -5.30 -3.40
N GLU A 105 -9.96 -6.41 -4.10
CA GLU A 105 -10.37 -7.68 -3.52
C GLU A 105 -9.58 -8.79 -4.19
N ALA A 106 -8.92 -9.63 -3.42
CA ALA A 106 -8.18 -10.80 -3.87
C ALA A 106 -8.55 -12.00 -3.00
N ASN A 107 -8.74 -13.13 -3.64
CA ASN A 107 -8.85 -14.43 -3.00
C ASN A 107 -7.45 -15.00 -2.72
N ASP A 108 -7.40 -16.16 -2.11
CA ASP A 108 -6.16 -16.89 -1.92
C ASP A 108 -5.45 -17.15 -3.25
N TYR A 109 -4.13 -16.91 -3.28
CA TYR A 109 -3.38 -17.02 -4.52
C TYR A 109 -3.09 -18.47 -4.92
N ILE A 110 -2.96 -18.68 -6.22
CA ILE A 110 -2.64 -19.97 -6.82
C ILE A 110 -1.13 -20.15 -6.81
N ALA A 111 -0.67 -21.23 -6.16
CA ALA A 111 0.71 -21.72 -6.22
C ALA A 111 0.86 -22.86 -7.24
N PRO A 112 2.09 -23.23 -7.64
CA PRO A 112 2.32 -24.52 -8.27
C PRO A 112 1.73 -25.66 -7.43
N ASN A 113 1.22 -26.71 -8.09
CA ASN A 113 0.63 -27.84 -7.35
C ASN A 113 1.59 -28.37 -6.27
N TYR A 114 1.10 -28.48 -5.05
CA TYR A 114 1.79 -29.09 -3.92
C TYR A 114 0.89 -30.15 -3.29
N PHE A 115 1.47 -31.00 -2.48
CA PHE A 115 0.75 -32.04 -1.78
C PHE A 115 0.85 -31.78 -0.29
N HIS A 116 -0.27 -31.79 0.39
CA HIS A 116 -0.40 -31.63 1.82
C HIS A 116 -0.88 -32.96 2.40
N GLU A 117 -0.23 -33.43 3.47
CA GLU A 117 -0.65 -34.61 4.20
C GLU A 117 -1.72 -34.20 5.22
N HIS A 118 -2.93 -34.74 5.02
CA HIS A 118 -4.05 -34.58 5.93
C HIS A 118 -4.58 -35.97 6.30
N GLU A 119 -4.70 -36.28 7.59
CA GLU A 119 -5.14 -37.58 8.11
C GLU A 119 -4.40 -38.81 7.51
N GLY A 120 -3.12 -38.62 7.15
CA GLY A 120 -2.30 -39.70 6.54
C GLY A 120 -2.54 -39.90 5.03
N GLU A 121 -3.37 -39.08 4.39
CA GLU A 121 -3.55 -39.05 2.95
C GLU A 121 -2.91 -37.81 2.33
N LEU A 122 -2.31 -37.95 1.14
CA LEU A 122 -1.71 -36.83 0.43
C LEU A 122 -2.78 -36.19 -0.49
N GLU A 123 -3.21 -35.00 -0.10
CA GLU A 123 -4.11 -34.21 -0.91
C GLU A 123 -3.33 -33.23 -1.81
N LYS A 124 -3.83 -33.09 -3.03
CA LYS A 124 -3.23 -32.19 -4.00
C LYS A 124 -3.87 -30.80 -3.88
N GLU A 125 -3.07 -29.85 -3.48
CA GLU A 125 -3.50 -28.48 -3.36
C GLU A 125 -2.92 -27.56 -4.42
N ARG A 126 -3.55 -26.43 -4.61
CA ARG A 126 -3.18 -25.43 -5.59
C ARG A 126 -3.34 -24.00 -5.06
N ARG A 127 -4.16 -23.78 -4.04
CA ARG A 127 -4.31 -22.47 -3.39
C ARG A 127 -3.63 -22.48 -2.04
N VAL A 128 -2.91 -21.41 -1.75
CA VAL A 128 -2.31 -21.22 -0.43
C VAL A 128 -3.35 -20.53 0.44
N GLY A 129 -3.83 -21.24 1.45
CA GLY A 129 -4.83 -20.74 2.38
C GLY A 129 -4.40 -19.49 3.11
N ASN A 130 -5.37 -18.68 3.50
CA ASN A 130 -5.18 -17.45 4.27
C ASN A 130 -4.24 -16.42 3.61
N THR A 131 -4.30 -16.32 2.27
CA THR A 131 -3.54 -15.33 1.49
C THR A 131 -4.44 -14.28 0.84
N PHE A 132 -5.71 -14.25 1.21
CA PHE A 132 -6.68 -13.26 0.75
C PHE A 132 -6.23 -11.84 1.09
N ALA A 133 -6.68 -10.86 0.31
CA ALA A 133 -6.45 -9.46 0.60
C ALA A 133 -7.61 -8.59 0.12
N LYS A 134 -8.03 -7.64 0.94
CA LYS A 134 -9.01 -6.61 0.61
C LYS A 134 -8.41 -5.26 1.00
N GLY A 135 -8.66 -4.25 0.20
CA GLY A 135 -8.20 -2.90 0.50
C GLY A 135 -9.14 -1.86 -0.08
N GLU A 136 -9.38 -0.82 0.69
CA GLU A 136 -10.14 0.34 0.25
C GLU A 136 -9.42 1.61 0.71
N THR A 137 -9.27 2.56 -0.21
CA THR A 137 -8.62 3.84 0.06
C THR A 137 -9.45 4.95 -0.54
N VAL A 138 -9.71 5.99 0.23
CA VAL A 138 -10.33 7.22 -0.23
C VAL A 138 -9.49 8.39 0.25
N SER A 139 -9.21 9.33 -0.66
CA SER A 139 -8.45 10.54 -0.33
C SER A 139 -9.15 11.77 -0.90
N VAL A 140 -9.07 12.86 -0.15
CA VAL A 140 -9.45 14.19 -0.59
C VAL A 140 -8.32 15.15 -0.27
N GLY A 141 -7.95 15.99 -1.23
CA GLY A 141 -6.91 16.99 -1.05
C GLY A 141 -7.21 18.26 -1.83
N GLY A 142 -6.70 19.37 -1.33
CA GLY A 142 -6.86 20.66 -1.96
C GLY A 142 -5.61 21.49 -1.80
N SER A 143 -5.41 22.40 -2.73
CA SER A 143 -4.26 23.30 -2.72
C SER A 143 -4.60 24.67 -3.26
N TRP A 144 -3.92 25.67 -2.73
CA TRP A 144 -3.72 26.96 -3.33
C TRP A 144 -2.46 26.91 -4.19
N ILE A 145 -2.54 27.41 -5.42
CA ILE A 145 -1.47 27.39 -6.42
C ILE A 145 -1.30 28.79 -6.97
N GLY A 146 -0.21 29.43 -6.60
CA GLY A 146 0.20 30.72 -7.10
C GLY A 146 1.34 30.61 -8.12
N GLU A 147 1.81 31.74 -8.66
CA GLU A 147 2.88 31.76 -9.68
C GLU A 147 4.23 31.23 -9.14
N ARG A 148 4.52 31.45 -7.87
CA ARG A 148 5.84 31.14 -7.26
C ARG A 148 5.75 30.22 -6.04
N ALA A 149 4.54 29.79 -5.66
CA ALA A 149 4.33 28.95 -4.50
C ALA A 149 3.06 28.13 -4.64
N PHE A 150 3.03 26.97 -3.99
CA PHE A 150 1.80 26.26 -3.66
C PHE A 150 1.79 25.87 -2.18
N ALA A 151 0.61 25.72 -1.63
CA ALA A 151 0.39 25.12 -0.33
C ALA A 151 -0.89 24.28 -0.39
N GLY A 152 -0.84 23.06 0.16
CA GLY A 152 -1.99 22.17 0.11
C GLY A 152 -2.01 21.16 1.26
N ILE A 153 -3.19 20.63 1.47
CA ILE A 153 -3.49 19.61 2.47
C ILE A 153 -4.24 18.45 1.84
N ALA A 154 -4.10 17.27 2.41
CA ALA A 154 -4.91 16.12 2.04
C ALA A 154 -5.25 15.27 3.27
N TYR A 155 -6.39 14.62 3.19
CA TYR A 155 -6.84 13.57 4.10
C TYR A 155 -6.98 12.27 3.33
N THR A 156 -6.54 11.17 3.93
CA THR A 156 -6.69 9.81 3.40
C THR A 156 -7.25 8.92 4.49
N ASN A 157 -8.31 8.21 4.15
CA ASN A 157 -8.82 7.08 4.95
C ASN A 157 -8.52 5.79 4.20
N ARG A 158 -7.99 4.81 4.90
CA ARG A 158 -7.59 3.52 4.35
C ARG A 158 -8.02 2.40 5.28
N GLN A 159 -8.52 1.32 4.69
CA GLN A 159 -8.77 0.06 5.36
C GLN A 159 -8.18 -1.08 4.54
N ASP A 160 -7.39 -1.94 5.17
CA ASP A 160 -6.83 -3.15 4.58
C ASP A 160 -7.14 -4.35 5.48
N GLN A 161 -7.58 -5.44 4.86
CA GLN A 161 -7.76 -6.74 5.49
C GLN A 161 -6.95 -7.75 4.70
N TYR A 162 -6.14 -8.55 5.38
CA TYR A 162 -5.37 -9.61 4.73
C TYR A 162 -5.05 -10.74 5.70
N GLY A 163 -4.97 -11.94 5.16
CA GLY A 163 -4.54 -13.13 5.91
C GLY A 163 -3.03 -13.19 6.08
N LEU A 164 -2.59 -13.90 7.09
CA LEU A 164 -1.19 -14.19 7.40
C LEU A 164 -0.93 -15.67 7.13
N PRO A 165 -0.50 -16.04 5.90
CA PRO A 165 -0.19 -17.43 5.59
C PRO A 165 0.99 -17.92 6.42
N GLY A 166 0.97 -19.19 6.81
CA GLY A 166 2.01 -19.80 7.61
C GLY A 166 1.92 -19.56 9.12
N HIS A 167 0.95 -18.79 9.56
CA HIS A 167 0.59 -18.64 10.99
C HIS A 167 -0.69 -19.39 11.36
N SER A 168 -1.24 -20.18 10.45
CA SER A 168 -2.33 -21.10 10.78
C SER A 168 -1.71 -22.38 11.40
N HIS A 169 -2.36 -22.93 12.41
CA HIS A 169 -1.93 -24.18 13.07
C HIS A 169 -1.83 -25.34 12.07
N GLU A 170 -2.57 -25.31 10.98
CA GLU A 170 -2.52 -26.27 9.87
C GLU A 170 -1.12 -26.41 9.25
N TYR A 171 -0.30 -25.36 9.25
CA TYR A 171 1.05 -25.34 8.67
C TYR A 171 2.16 -25.31 9.73
N GLU A 172 1.83 -25.34 11.02
CA GLU A 172 2.83 -25.47 12.08
C GLU A 172 3.46 -26.86 12.01
N SER A 173 4.75 -26.92 12.15
CA SER A 173 5.54 -28.16 12.17
C SER A 173 5.69 -28.88 10.83
N CYS A 174 5.14 -28.36 9.72
CA CYS A 174 5.30 -28.99 8.41
C CYS A 174 6.76 -29.11 7.99
N THR A 175 7.16 -30.29 7.55
CA THR A 175 8.43 -30.51 6.86
C THR A 175 8.22 -30.35 5.36
N VAL A 176 8.95 -29.41 4.75
CA VAL A 176 8.92 -29.17 3.30
C VAL A 176 9.93 -30.08 2.61
N SER A 177 9.47 -30.96 1.72
CA SER A 177 10.31 -31.82 0.88
C SER A 177 9.91 -31.72 -0.59
N GLY A 178 10.56 -30.85 -1.36
CA GLY A 178 10.20 -30.56 -2.74
C GLY A 178 8.83 -29.85 -2.82
N ASN A 179 7.83 -30.56 -3.33
CA ASN A 179 6.43 -30.11 -3.39
C ASN A 179 5.52 -30.83 -2.37
N LEU A 180 6.12 -31.46 -1.35
CA LEU A 180 5.40 -32.17 -0.30
C LEU A 180 5.48 -31.36 1.00
N LEU A 181 4.33 -31.18 1.66
CA LEU A 181 4.20 -30.71 3.03
C LEU A 181 3.75 -31.90 3.87
N ILE A 182 4.61 -32.41 4.75
CA ILE A 182 4.40 -33.60 5.55
C ILE A 182 4.65 -33.34 7.03
N GLY A 183 3.95 -34.09 7.90
CA GLY A 183 4.07 -33.98 9.35
C GLY A 183 3.61 -32.63 9.86
N CYS A 184 2.64 -32.02 9.20
CA CYS A 184 1.95 -30.84 9.70
C CYS A 184 1.20 -31.20 10.97
N GLY A 185 1.18 -30.33 11.96
CA GLY A 185 0.61 -30.61 13.28
C GLY A 185 -0.86 -30.97 13.17
N GLU A 186 -1.17 -32.22 13.48
CA GLU A 186 -2.52 -32.69 13.77
C GLU A 186 -2.87 -32.26 15.20
N GLU A 187 -3.18 -30.99 15.45
CA GLU A 187 -3.92 -30.65 16.64
C GLU A 187 -5.40 -30.71 16.30
N ASP A 188 -6.06 -31.69 16.90
CA ASP A 188 -7.49 -31.99 16.86
C ASP A 188 -8.28 -30.82 17.51
N TYR A 189 -8.38 -29.70 16.81
CA TYR A 189 -9.33 -28.65 17.10
C TYR A 189 -10.60 -28.91 16.27
N GLY A 190 -11.59 -29.51 16.94
CA GLY A 190 -12.81 -30.01 16.36
C GLY A 190 -13.45 -29.08 15.33
N ASP A 191 -13.95 -29.69 14.27
CA ASP A 191 -14.96 -29.33 13.23
C ASP A 191 -15.21 -27.85 12.84
N GLU A 192 -14.46 -26.88 13.31
CA GLU A 192 -14.47 -25.52 12.78
C GLU A 192 -13.19 -25.30 11.97
N HIS A 193 -13.29 -25.15 10.67
CA HIS A 193 -12.25 -24.58 9.80
C HIS A 193 -11.82 -23.24 10.39
N GLU A 194 -10.84 -23.24 11.28
CA GLU A 194 -10.26 -22.00 11.78
C GLU A 194 -9.60 -21.29 10.62
N THR A 195 -10.24 -20.24 10.17
CA THR A 195 -9.59 -19.26 9.30
C THR A 195 -8.37 -18.76 10.06
N GLY A 196 -7.17 -18.99 9.51
CA GLY A 196 -5.92 -18.56 10.13
C GLY A 196 -5.93 -17.08 10.51
N PRO A 197 -4.94 -16.60 11.26
CA PRO A 197 -4.90 -15.21 11.73
C PRO A 197 -4.90 -14.23 10.56
N TRP A 198 -5.59 -13.13 10.74
CA TRP A 198 -5.73 -12.07 9.74
C TRP A 198 -5.61 -10.70 10.39
N VAL A 199 -5.29 -9.70 9.58
CA VAL A 199 -5.13 -8.31 10.00
C VAL A 199 -6.27 -7.47 9.43
N ASP A 200 -6.86 -6.61 10.27
CA ASP A 200 -7.73 -5.50 9.87
C ASP A 200 -7.05 -4.21 10.29
N LEU A 201 -6.46 -3.52 9.32
CA LEU A 201 -5.76 -2.26 9.52
C LEU A 201 -6.63 -1.11 9.03
N LYS A 202 -6.89 -0.15 9.92
CA LYS A 202 -7.54 1.12 9.61
C LYS A 202 -6.54 2.23 9.87
N SER A 203 -6.46 3.16 8.95
CA SER A 203 -5.51 4.27 9.04
C SER A 203 -6.12 5.54 8.50
N GLU A 204 -5.93 6.61 9.25
CA GLU A 204 -6.25 7.97 8.83
C GLU A 204 -4.95 8.78 8.72
N ARG A 205 -4.76 9.43 7.58
CA ARG A 205 -3.55 10.20 7.34
C ARG A 205 -3.89 11.61 6.89
N TYR A 206 -3.19 12.56 7.49
CA TYR A 206 -3.22 13.98 7.16
C TYR A 206 -1.87 14.37 6.59
N ASP A 207 -1.85 14.99 5.41
CA ASP A 207 -0.64 15.47 4.75
C ASP A 207 -0.73 16.97 4.51
N PHE A 208 0.37 17.68 4.74
CA PHE A 208 0.58 19.07 4.35
C PHE A 208 1.83 19.18 3.49
N ARG A 209 1.76 19.91 2.38
CA ARG A 209 2.91 20.19 1.51
C ARG A 209 2.90 21.63 1.03
N THR A 210 4.08 22.22 0.96
CA THR A 210 4.28 23.55 0.38
C THR A 210 5.62 23.64 -0.34
N GLU A 211 5.66 24.43 -1.37
CA GLU A 211 6.87 24.79 -2.12
C GLU A 211 6.83 26.28 -2.45
N ILE A 212 7.95 26.97 -2.26
CA ILE A 212 8.14 28.37 -2.59
C ILE A 212 9.39 28.47 -3.47
N LEU A 213 9.25 29.04 -4.67
CA LEU A 213 10.35 29.28 -5.59
C LEU A 213 11.00 30.64 -5.29
N ASN A 214 12.34 30.64 -5.23
CA ASN A 214 13.16 31.81 -4.94
C ASN A 214 12.71 32.57 -3.67
N PRO A 215 12.64 31.87 -2.50
CA PRO A 215 12.13 32.49 -1.26
C PRO A 215 13.02 33.62 -0.74
N LEU A 216 14.31 33.54 -0.94
CA LEU A 216 15.34 34.50 -0.54
C LEU A 216 16.49 34.48 -1.56
N ALA A 217 17.29 35.55 -1.57
CA ALA A 217 18.49 35.63 -2.43
C ALA A 217 19.45 34.45 -2.10
N GLY A 218 19.87 33.71 -3.12
CA GLY A 218 20.74 32.54 -3.00
C GLY A 218 20.03 31.21 -2.75
N PHE A 219 18.71 31.20 -2.63
CA PHE A 219 17.91 29.97 -2.49
C PHE A 219 16.94 29.85 -3.68
N GLU A 220 17.07 28.78 -4.45
CA GLU A 220 16.18 28.52 -5.59
C GLU A 220 14.79 28.03 -5.14
N LYS A 221 14.74 27.28 -4.04
CA LYS A 221 13.52 26.60 -3.63
C LYS A 221 13.52 26.28 -2.14
N LEU A 222 12.35 26.50 -1.52
CA LEU A 222 12.04 26.01 -0.19
C LEU A 222 10.88 25.02 -0.28
N ARG A 223 11.01 23.85 0.35
CA ARG A 223 9.96 22.85 0.50
C ARG A 223 9.72 22.52 1.95
N ALA A 224 8.48 22.38 2.32
CA ALA A 224 8.11 21.81 3.61
C ALA A 224 7.03 20.74 3.41
N HIS A 225 7.15 19.72 4.22
CA HIS A 225 6.21 18.59 4.26
C HIS A 225 5.98 18.20 5.72
N ALA A 226 4.74 17.92 6.08
CA ALA A 226 4.37 17.34 7.36
C ALA A 226 3.27 16.29 7.13
N SER A 227 3.32 15.21 7.89
CA SER A 227 2.29 14.18 7.88
C SER A 227 2.01 13.68 9.29
N TYR A 228 0.76 13.36 9.53
CA TYR A 228 0.28 12.69 10.74
C TYR A 228 -0.54 11.48 10.32
N THR A 229 -0.31 10.35 10.96
CA THR A 229 -1.04 9.10 10.71
C THR A 229 -1.49 8.53 12.05
N ASP A 230 -2.77 8.12 12.10
CA ASP A 230 -3.40 7.44 13.21
C ASP A 230 -3.91 6.07 12.73
#